data_5f5f8ae4a4acc19e6d5f98b8655dc81d
#
_entry.id   5f5f8ae4a4acc19e6d5f98b8655dc81d
#
_cell.length_a   1.000
_cell.length_b   1.000
_cell.length_c   1.000
_cell.angle_alpha   90.00
_cell.angle_beta   90.00
_cell.angle_gamma   90.00
#
_symmetry.space_group_name_H-M   'P 1'
#
loop_
_entity.id
_entity.type
_entity.pdbx_description
1 polymer ?
#
loop_
_entity_poly.entity_id
_entity_poly.type
_entity_poly.pdbx_seq_one_letter_code
_entity_poly.pdbx_strand_id
1 'polypeptide(L)'
;MPLDAAPKRAIVPALDDLDTDESSKRVKTSGAASHFEEHLPQGIIETKEELRRHWFVGSIDQGTTSSRFLIFNGEGEPVVSHQIEFENLYPESGWHEHEPLELLSSVEECIEEAMRKFADLGYPKAHIRSIGITNQRETTVVWDSTTGEPLYNAVVWPDTRTKALVRELKARGAADTLTELCGLPLSTYPSSVKLLWLIQNVDAVKQAYDEGRLAFGTVDSWLIYKLNGGHQIDKPIHVTDSTNASRTMFMNLRTLQYDDKLLSFFGIDPNKIQLPRIVPSSDPECFGKVANGALAGIRIAGCLGDQSSALVGQGGFSPGQAKNTYGTGCFLLYNVGTEPVISKYGLLATVAYDFGGDSKPVYALEGSIAVAGSGVKFLTNNLGFVAESSQITELAGSVKDSGGVVFVTAFSGLFAPYWIDDAKGTLFGITQHTSKGHIARATLEATCFQTRAILDAMEKDSGHKLESLAVDGGLSNSDLCMQTQADISGIPVDRPAMRETTALGAAIAAGLATGVWRQLDDLKQVNRTGRMVFTPKMERPAAEKLFKKWGQAVEMSRGWVQDHLED
;
A
#
# COMPACT_ATOMS: atom_id res chain seq x y z
N MET A 1 25.01 -30.64 -10.73
CA MET A 1 25.18 -30.51 -12.17
C MET A 1 25.14 -29.01 -12.46
N PRO A 2 26.17 -28.41 -13.05
CA PRO A 2 26.19 -26.96 -13.30
C PRO A 2 25.29 -26.62 -14.49
N LEU A 3 24.53 -25.51 -14.35
CA LEU A 3 23.73 -24.93 -15.40
C LEU A 3 24.65 -24.20 -16.41
N ASP A 4 24.41 -24.44 -17.65
CA ASP A 4 25.16 -23.96 -18.81
C ASP A 4 25.20 -22.45 -18.93
N ALA A 5 26.34 -21.95 -19.37
CA ALA A 5 26.66 -20.55 -19.56
C ALA A 5 25.81 -19.92 -20.68
N ALA A 6 25.15 -18.80 -20.35
CA ALA A 6 24.55 -17.93 -21.34
C ALA A 6 25.62 -17.25 -22.23
N PRO A 7 25.33 -16.96 -23.49
CA PRO A 7 26.31 -16.39 -24.41
C PRO A 7 26.70 -14.97 -24.02
N LYS A 8 28.01 -14.71 -24.05
CA LYS A 8 28.61 -13.38 -23.88
C LYS A 8 28.06 -12.41 -24.93
N ARG A 9 27.26 -11.44 -24.51
CA ARG A 9 26.83 -10.31 -25.32
C ARG A 9 27.89 -9.22 -25.32
N ALA A 10 28.08 -8.60 -26.49
CA ALA A 10 29.04 -7.55 -26.74
C ALA A 10 28.77 -6.31 -25.85
N ILE A 11 29.85 -5.75 -25.32
CA ILE A 11 29.91 -4.53 -24.54
C ILE A 11 29.58 -3.36 -25.46
N VAL A 12 28.52 -2.58 -25.12
CA VAL A 12 28.22 -1.30 -25.75
C VAL A 12 29.00 -0.23 -24.98
N PRO A 13 29.80 0.64 -25.63
CA PRO A 13 30.56 1.68 -24.94
C PRO A 13 29.67 2.75 -24.33
N ALA A 14 30.12 3.35 -23.24
CA ALA A 14 29.49 4.50 -22.58
C ALA A 14 29.44 5.70 -23.54
N LEU A 15 28.29 6.37 -23.59
CA LEU A 15 28.06 7.60 -24.35
C LEU A 15 28.43 8.79 -23.47
N ASP A 16 29.69 9.23 -23.57
CA ASP A 16 30.09 10.60 -23.24
C ASP A 16 30.47 11.31 -24.55
N ASP A 17 29.98 12.55 -24.65
CA ASP A 17 30.30 13.57 -25.68
C ASP A 17 29.81 13.31 -27.13
N LEU A 18 28.82 14.11 -27.55
CA LEU A 18 28.80 14.78 -28.86
C LEU A 18 27.70 15.86 -28.91
N ASP A 19 28.16 17.07 -29.27
CA ASP A 19 27.37 18.29 -29.49
C ASP A 19 26.79 18.40 -30.90
N THR A 20 25.62 19.01 -30.98
CA THR A 20 24.94 19.80 -32.04
C THR A 20 24.87 19.29 -33.50
N ASP A 21 23.70 19.24 -34.12
CA ASP A 21 23.08 20.24 -35.00
C ASP A 21 21.73 19.80 -35.65
N GLU A 22 20.97 20.79 -36.12
CA GLU A 22 19.56 20.80 -36.47
C GLU A 22 19.14 20.07 -37.77
N SER A 23 17.94 19.51 -37.85
CA SER A 23 16.83 19.99 -38.70
C SER A 23 15.65 19.02 -38.87
N SER A 24 14.53 19.50 -38.44
CA SER A 24 13.13 19.46 -38.96
C SER A 24 12.44 18.18 -39.45
N LYS A 25 11.38 17.78 -38.77
CA LYS A 25 9.97 17.98 -39.16
C LYS A 25 8.99 17.55 -38.05
N ARG A 26 8.20 18.53 -37.58
CA ARG A 26 7.16 18.38 -36.57
C ARG A 26 5.93 17.66 -37.14
N VAL A 27 5.45 16.65 -36.41
CA VAL A 27 4.02 16.32 -36.36
C VAL A 27 3.61 16.53 -34.89
N LYS A 28 2.64 17.41 -34.68
CA LYS A 28 2.09 17.76 -33.36
C LYS A 28 1.27 16.59 -32.82
N THR A 29 1.66 16.03 -31.69
CA THR A 29 0.76 15.38 -30.74
C THR A 29 0.99 16.02 -29.39
N SER A 30 -0.10 16.33 -28.72
CA SER A 30 -0.20 17.14 -27.52
C SER A 30 0.51 16.57 -26.29
N GLY A 31 1.29 17.40 -25.64
CA GLY A 31 1.60 17.50 -24.23
C GLY A 31 2.21 16.32 -23.48
N ALA A 32 3.41 16.50 -23.02
CA ALA A 32 4.22 15.79 -22.01
C ALA A 32 5.23 14.72 -22.49
N ALA A 33 5.04 14.06 -23.63
CA ALA A 33 6.03 13.05 -24.09
C ALA A 33 7.17 13.62 -24.95
N SER A 34 7.21 14.93 -25.26
CA SER A 34 8.05 15.51 -26.31
C SER A 34 9.45 15.99 -25.89
N HIS A 35 9.82 15.92 -24.60
CA HIS A 35 11.11 16.44 -24.15
C HIS A 35 12.21 15.35 -23.94
N PHE A 36 11.95 14.10 -24.26
CA PHE A 36 12.93 13.01 -24.08
C PHE A 36 13.52 12.45 -25.39
N GLU A 37 13.39 13.19 -26.49
CA GLU A 37 13.93 12.77 -27.80
C GLU A 37 15.30 13.38 -28.12
N GLU A 38 16.24 13.48 -27.18
CA GLU A 38 17.59 13.96 -27.49
C GLU A 38 18.63 12.82 -27.52
N HIS A 39 19.17 12.62 -28.74
CA HIS A 39 20.50 12.08 -29.12
C HIS A 39 20.77 10.58 -28.95
N LEU A 40 20.60 9.87 -30.04
CA LEU A 40 21.27 8.59 -30.30
C LEU A 40 22.31 8.75 -31.44
N PRO A 41 23.49 8.10 -31.36
CA PRO A 41 24.50 8.12 -32.42
C PRO A 41 23.96 7.46 -33.69
N GLN A 42 24.25 8.06 -34.85
CA GLN A 42 23.96 7.47 -36.15
C GLN A 42 24.86 6.24 -36.38
N GLY A 43 24.25 5.05 -36.36
CA GLY A 43 24.96 3.82 -36.70
C GLY A 43 24.24 2.50 -36.45
N ILE A 44 23.30 2.46 -35.52
CA ILE A 44 22.49 1.27 -35.25
C ILE A 44 21.02 1.73 -35.18
N ILE A 45 20.26 1.38 -36.23
CA ILE A 45 18.79 1.59 -36.20
C ILE A 45 18.22 0.46 -35.34
N GLU A 46 18.41 0.55 -34.02
CA GLU A 46 17.50 -0.14 -33.10
C GLU A 46 16.18 0.60 -33.15
N THR A 47 15.10 -0.13 -33.37
CA THR A 47 13.76 0.44 -33.31
C THR A 47 13.53 0.98 -31.90
N LYS A 48 12.70 2.04 -31.74
CA LYS A 48 12.32 2.55 -30.40
C LYS A 48 11.79 1.44 -29.49
N GLU A 49 11.33 0.35 -30.05
CA GLU A 49 10.80 -0.83 -29.38
C GLU A 49 11.90 -1.76 -28.85
N GLU A 50 13.00 -1.89 -29.57
CA GLU A 50 14.19 -2.64 -29.12
C GLU A 50 14.91 -1.89 -28.00
N LEU A 51 15.02 -0.56 -28.06
CA LEU A 51 15.57 0.27 -26.99
C LEU A 51 14.78 0.16 -25.69
N ARG A 52 13.46 0.05 -25.75
CA ARG A 52 12.61 -0.10 -24.55
C ARG A 52 12.82 -1.40 -23.81
N ARG A 53 13.22 -2.47 -24.48
CA ARG A 53 13.57 -3.74 -23.83
C ARG A 53 14.80 -3.63 -22.93
N HIS A 54 15.55 -2.53 -23.05
CA HIS A 54 16.70 -2.23 -22.21
C HIS A 54 16.40 -1.17 -21.15
N TRP A 55 15.14 -0.71 -20.99
CA TRP A 55 14.77 0.23 -19.97
C TRP A 55 14.29 -0.48 -18.71
N PHE A 56 14.70 0.08 -17.58
CA PHE A 56 14.35 -0.42 -16.26
C PHE A 56 13.69 0.69 -15.44
N VAL A 57 12.88 0.30 -14.49
CA VAL A 57 12.26 1.19 -13.51
C VAL A 57 12.57 0.66 -12.12
N GLY A 58 13.10 1.52 -11.26
CA GLY A 58 13.30 1.20 -9.85
C GLY A 58 12.01 1.43 -9.05
N SER A 59 11.89 0.74 -7.92
CA SER A 59 10.79 0.93 -6.98
C SER A 59 11.30 0.81 -5.56
N ILE A 60 11.05 1.84 -4.75
CA ILE A 60 11.19 1.83 -3.30
C ILE A 60 9.86 1.35 -2.73
N ASP A 61 9.88 0.31 -1.91
CA ASP A 61 8.72 -0.21 -1.17
C ASP A 61 9.04 -0.12 0.33
N GLN A 62 8.55 0.94 0.96
CA GLN A 62 8.74 1.24 2.38
C GLN A 62 7.54 0.74 3.18
N GLY A 63 7.60 -0.50 3.65
CA GLY A 63 6.54 -1.14 4.44
C GLY A 63 6.61 -0.79 5.94
N THR A 64 5.78 -1.47 6.74
CA THR A 64 5.73 -1.26 8.20
C THR A 64 6.91 -1.90 8.94
N THR A 65 7.50 -2.98 8.39
CA THR A 65 8.55 -3.74 9.07
C THR A 65 9.86 -3.83 8.29
N SER A 66 9.85 -3.40 7.04
CA SER A 66 11.02 -3.49 6.17
C SER A 66 10.96 -2.49 5.03
N SER A 67 12.13 -2.05 4.57
CA SER A 67 12.33 -1.32 3.33
C SER A 67 12.82 -2.26 2.24
N ARG A 68 12.40 -2.03 1.00
CA ARG A 68 12.84 -2.79 -0.18
C ARG A 68 13.16 -1.84 -1.33
N PHE A 69 14.12 -2.23 -2.15
CA PHE A 69 14.32 -1.64 -3.45
C PHE A 69 14.39 -2.74 -4.52
N LEU A 70 13.57 -2.59 -5.55
CA LEU A 70 13.50 -3.52 -6.67
C LEU A 70 13.73 -2.77 -7.99
N ILE A 71 14.30 -3.45 -8.97
CA ILE A 71 14.42 -2.93 -10.34
C ILE A 71 13.66 -3.88 -11.26
N PHE A 72 12.71 -3.34 -12.02
CA PHE A 72 11.87 -4.06 -12.97
C PHE A 72 12.29 -3.78 -14.41
N ASN A 73 12.17 -4.79 -15.27
CA ASN A 73 12.31 -4.66 -16.71
C ASN A 73 11.00 -4.15 -17.36
N GLY A 74 11.00 -3.97 -18.67
CA GLY A 74 9.83 -3.51 -19.44
C GLY A 74 8.65 -4.49 -19.44
N GLU A 75 8.87 -5.76 -19.11
CA GLU A 75 7.84 -6.79 -18.93
C GLU A 75 7.25 -6.79 -17.51
N GLY A 76 7.79 -5.95 -16.60
CA GLY A 76 7.37 -5.87 -15.21
C GLY A 76 7.91 -7.02 -14.35
N GLU A 77 8.98 -7.67 -14.77
CA GLU A 77 9.65 -8.72 -14.02
C GLU A 77 10.77 -8.11 -13.16
N PRO A 78 10.90 -8.51 -11.87
CA PRO A 78 11.97 -8.02 -11.01
C PRO A 78 13.31 -8.64 -11.45
N VAL A 79 14.29 -7.80 -11.75
CA VAL A 79 15.64 -8.20 -12.17
C VAL A 79 16.57 -8.33 -10.98
N VAL A 80 16.48 -7.37 -10.04
CA VAL A 80 17.20 -7.37 -8.77
C VAL A 80 16.29 -6.87 -7.65
N SER A 81 16.59 -7.31 -6.44
CA SER A 81 15.93 -6.79 -5.25
C SER A 81 16.87 -6.83 -4.05
N HIS A 82 16.63 -5.92 -3.10
CA HIS A 82 17.19 -5.99 -1.78
C HIS A 82 16.16 -5.54 -0.75
N GLN A 83 16.19 -6.15 0.45
CA GLN A 83 15.27 -5.88 1.55
C GLN A 83 16.06 -5.82 2.85
N ILE A 84 15.67 -4.86 3.72
CA ILE A 84 16.22 -4.70 5.06
C ILE A 84 15.04 -4.52 6.02
N GLU A 85 15.06 -5.25 7.12
CA GLU A 85 14.15 -5.02 8.25
C GLU A 85 14.73 -3.89 9.12
N PHE A 86 13.86 -3.06 9.68
CA PHE A 86 14.22 -2.00 10.61
C PHE A 86 13.46 -2.12 11.93
N GLU A 87 13.91 -1.39 12.95
CA GLU A 87 13.38 -1.50 14.29
C GLU A 87 11.96 -0.92 14.37
N ASN A 88 11.06 -1.65 15.03
CA ASN A 88 9.73 -1.18 15.38
C ASN A 88 9.70 -0.91 16.88
N LEU A 89 9.42 0.33 17.28
CA LEU A 89 9.44 0.78 18.64
C LEU A 89 8.03 0.74 19.26
N TYR A 90 7.92 0.21 20.46
CA TYR A 90 6.65 0.11 21.21
C TYR A 90 6.84 0.69 22.61
N PRO A 91 6.94 2.05 22.76
CA PRO A 91 7.27 2.69 24.04
C PRO A 91 6.25 2.43 25.15
N GLU A 92 4.96 2.34 24.78
CA GLU A 92 3.86 2.07 25.70
C GLU A 92 2.83 1.13 25.06
N SER A 93 1.89 0.63 25.85
CA SER A 93 0.81 -0.23 25.35
C SER A 93 -0.04 0.48 24.31
N GLY A 94 -0.09 -0.07 23.10
CA GLY A 94 -0.81 0.50 21.94
C GLY A 94 -0.06 1.60 21.21
N TRP A 95 1.15 1.96 21.63
CA TRP A 95 2.04 2.87 20.90
C TRP A 95 2.89 2.10 19.91
N HIS A 96 3.10 2.70 18.73
CA HIS A 96 3.95 2.13 17.69
C HIS A 96 4.66 3.27 16.94
N GLU A 97 5.98 3.24 16.95
CA GLU A 97 6.82 4.29 16.39
C GLU A 97 7.92 3.74 15.48
N HIS A 98 8.37 4.57 14.55
CA HIS A 98 9.60 4.36 13.77
C HIS A 98 10.52 5.57 13.94
N GLU A 99 11.82 5.33 13.91
CA GLU A 99 12.83 6.39 13.82
C GLU A 99 12.88 6.89 12.36
N PRO A 100 12.60 8.19 12.07
CA PRO A 100 12.49 8.67 10.69
C PRO A 100 13.80 8.60 9.88
N LEU A 101 14.95 8.71 10.53
CA LEU A 101 16.24 8.60 9.85
C LEU A 101 16.57 7.14 9.53
N GLU A 102 16.13 6.19 10.35
CA GLU A 102 16.27 4.75 10.05
C GLU A 102 15.40 4.35 8.85
N LEU A 103 14.17 4.91 8.71
CA LEU A 103 13.37 4.71 7.52
C LEU A 103 14.11 5.16 6.25
N LEU A 104 14.81 6.30 6.30
CA LEU A 104 15.60 6.80 5.20
C LEU A 104 16.83 5.93 4.94
N SER A 105 17.65 5.66 5.97
CA SER A 105 18.90 4.94 5.82
C SER A 105 18.69 3.50 5.33
N SER A 106 17.63 2.83 5.77
CA SER A 106 17.27 1.50 5.28
C SER A 106 16.89 1.50 3.79
N VAL A 107 16.24 2.56 3.30
CA VAL A 107 15.95 2.76 1.88
C VAL A 107 17.24 3.00 1.10
N GLU A 108 18.12 3.87 1.59
CA GLU A 108 19.40 4.17 0.94
C GLU A 108 20.29 2.91 0.85
N GLU A 109 20.37 2.12 1.90
CA GLU A 109 21.10 0.86 1.91
C GLU A 109 20.49 -0.17 0.93
N CYS A 110 19.15 -0.28 0.86
CA CYS A 110 18.48 -1.11 -0.13
C CYS A 110 18.82 -0.70 -1.56
N ILE A 111 18.88 0.61 -1.83
CA ILE A 111 19.25 1.17 -3.13
C ILE A 111 20.70 0.82 -3.47
N GLU A 112 21.65 1.08 -2.57
CA GLU A 112 23.07 0.82 -2.81
C GLU A 112 23.32 -0.66 -3.13
N GLU A 113 22.74 -1.56 -2.34
CA GLU A 113 22.95 -2.99 -2.51
C GLU A 113 22.26 -3.54 -3.79
N ALA A 114 21.06 -3.09 -4.12
CA ALA A 114 20.40 -3.48 -5.34
C ALA A 114 21.11 -2.92 -6.57
N MET A 115 21.62 -1.69 -6.52
CA MET A 115 22.40 -1.10 -7.60
C MET A 115 23.73 -1.82 -7.81
N ARG A 116 24.38 -2.29 -6.74
CA ARG A 116 25.58 -3.14 -6.85
C ARG A 116 25.24 -4.43 -7.59
N LYS A 117 24.16 -5.15 -7.21
CA LYS A 117 23.69 -6.37 -7.88
C LYS A 117 23.35 -6.10 -9.36
N PHE A 118 22.74 -4.94 -9.66
CA PHE A 118 22.36 -4.55 -11.02
C PHE A 118 23.60 -4.35 -11.91
N ALA A 119 24.63 -3.70 -11.37
CA ALA A 119 25.92 -3.53 -12.04
C ALA A 119 26.66 -4.87 -12.23
N ASP A 120 26.62 -5.78 -11.24
CA ASP A 120 27.20 -7.13 -11.33
C ASP A 120 26.57 -7.96 -12.46
N LEU A 121 25.29 -7.71 -12.80
CA LEU A 121 24.62 -8.31 -13.96
C LEU A 121 25.01 -7.65 -15.29
N GLY A 122 25.83 -6.59 -15.28
CA GLY A 122 26.32 -5.90 -16.46
C GLY A 122 25.38 -4.79 -16.97
N TYR A 123 24.37 -4.38 -16.20
CA TYR A 123 23.45 -3.32 -16.58
C TYR A 123 23.97 -1.95 -16.13
N PRO A 124 24.08 -0.95 -17.02
CA PRO A 124 24.48 0.40 -16.67
C PRO A 124 23.33 1.17 -15.99
N LYS A 125 23.65 2.04 -15.01
CA LYS A 125 22.70 2.93 -14.34
C LYS A 125 21.84 3.75 -15.31
N ALA A 126 22.41 4.18 -16.45
CA ALA A 126 21.71 4.97 -17.47
C ALA A 126 20.48 4.28 -18.07
N HIS A 127 20.35 2.96 -17.92
CA HIS A 127 19.16 2.23 -18.36
C HIS A 127 17.99 2.33 -17.36
N ILE A 128 18.21 2.83 -16.15
CA ILE A 128 17.13 3.12 -15.21
C ILE A 128 16.53 4.48 -15.57
N ARG A 129 15.28 4.49 -16.05
CA ARG A 129 14.59 5.69 -16.54
C ARG A 129 14.06 6.56 -15.42
N SER A 130 13.55 5.91 -14.37
CA SER A 130 12.96 6.56 -13.20
C SER A 130 12.84 5.59 -12.04
N ILE A 131 12.47 6.12 -10.88
CA ILE A 131 12.04 5.32 -9.75
C ILE A 131 10.64 5.73 -9.29
N GLY A 132 9.88 4.77 -8.76
CA GLY A 132 8.65 4.98 -8.03
C GLY A 132 8.85 4.76 -6.54
N ILE A 133 7.97 5.33 -5.74
CA ILE A 133 7.92 5.14 -4.28
C ILE A 133 6.55 4.57 -3.93
N THR A 134 6.53 3.53 -3.12
CA THR A 134 5.34 3.08 -2.42
C THR A 134 5.66 2.95 -0.93
N ASN A 135 4.68 3.21 -0.09
CA ASN A 135 4.91 3.31 1.34
C ASN A 135 3.68 2.92 2.16
N GLN A 136 3.93 2.52 3.42
CA GLN A 136 2.90 2.42 4.44
C GLN A 136 2.19 3.78 4.57
N ARG A 137 0.84 3.76 4.57
CA ARG A 137 0.02 4.99 4.60
C ARG A 137 -0.21 5.46 6.04
N GLU A 138 -0.75 6.65 6.22
CA GLU A 138 -1.17 7.30 7.48
C GLU A 138 -0.07 7.50 8.53
N THR A 139 1.03 6.80 8.46
CA THR A 139 2.19 7.01 9.35
C THR A 139 2.63 8.45 9.26
N THR A 140 2.68 9.13 10.41
CA THR A 140 2.84 10.57 10.50
C THR A 140 4.26 10.93 10.87
N VAL A 141 4.92 11.70 10.02
CA VAL A 141 6.27 12.24 10.22
C VAL A 141 6.20 13.74 10.39
N VAL A 142 6.94 14.28 11.35
CA VAL A 142 7.07 15.72 11.59
C VAL A 142 8.53 16.10 11.72
N TRP A 143 8.90 17.23 11.08
CA TRP A 143 10.28 17.74 11.11
C TRP A 143 10.31 19.26 11.11
N ASP A 144 11.45 19.81 11.47
CA ASP A 144 11.73 21.23 11.37
C ASP A 144 12.04 21.59 9.91
N SER A 145 11.25 22.43 9.29
CA SER A 145 11.42 22.81 7.89
C SER A 145 12.71 23.60 7.62
N THR A 146 13.29 24.19 8.67
CA THR A 146 14.52 25.00 8.57
C THR A 146 15.78 24.11 8.60
N THR A 147 15.77 23.08 9.44
CA THR A 147 16.92 22.19 9.63
C THR A 147 16.79 20.87 8.89
N GLY A 148 15.55 20.47 8.55
CA GLY A 148 15.25 19.16 7.98
C GLY A 148 15.37 17.99 8.98
N GLU A 149 15.50 18.30 10.28
CA GLU A 149 15.64 17.30 11.34
C GLU A 149 14.26 16.84 11.88
N PRO A 150 14.07 15.54 12.12
CA PRO A 150 12.85 15.04 12.75
C PRO A 150 12.66 15.63 14.14
N LEU A 151 11.43 15.98 14.49
CA LEU A 151 11.08 16.52 15.81
C LEU A 151 10.56 15.45 16.77
N TYR A 152 10.16 14.31 16.25
CA TYR A 152 9.68 13.15 16.99
C TYR A 152 9.76 11.90 16.11
N ASN A 153 9.68 10.72 16.73
CA ASN A 153 9.53 9.48 15.99
C ASN A 153 8.26 9.51 15.13
N ALA A 154 8.28 8.83 14.00
CA ALA A 154 7.10 8.67 13.15
C ALA A 154 6.04 7.85 13.89
N VAL A 155 4.84 8.39 14.05
CA VAL A 155 3.72 7.67 14.67
C VAL A 155 3.07 6.78 13.64
N VAL A 156 3.19 5.47 13.83
CA VAL A 156 2.84 4.45 12.82
C VAL A 156 1.31 4.30 12.72
N TRP A 157 0.82 3.91 11.57
CA TRP A 157 -0.61 3.84 11.23
C TRP A 157 -1.50 3.05 12.22
N PRO A 158 -1.09 1.91 12.85
CA PRO A 158 -1.92 1.18 13.82
C PRO A 158 -1.83 1.72 15.25
N ASP A 159 -1.07 2.78 15.49
CA ASP A 159 -0.91 3.39 16.81
C ASP A 159 -2.26 3.84 17.39
N THR A 160 -2.48 3.56 18.66
CA THR A 160 -3.76 3.81 19.33
C THR A 160 -3.68 4.86 20.43
N ARG A 161 -2.54 5.58 20.60
CA ARG A 161 -2.37 6.64 21.62
C ARG A 161 -3.41 7.73 21.53
N THR A 162 -3.99 7.96 20.37
CA THR A 162 -4.99 9.00 20.11
C THR A 162 -6.42 8.63 20.50
N LYS A 163 -6.67 7.47 21.14
CA LYS A 163 -8.03 7.00 21.49
C LYS A 163 -8.84 8.03 22.30
N ALA A 164 -8.23 8.65 23.32
CA ALA A 164 -8.90 9.66 24.14
C ALA A 164 -9.24 10.90 23.31
N LEU A 165 -8.30 11.37 22.50
CA LEU A 165 -8.50 12.50 21.59
C LEU A 165 -9.62 12.23 20.57
N VAL A 166 -9.67 11.04 19.98
CA VAL A 166 -10.74 10.64 19.06
C VAL A 166 -12.11 10.66 19.75
N ARG A 167 -12.23 10.20 21.01
CA ARG A 167 -13.48 10.26 21.78
C ARG A 167 -13.92 11.72 22.00
N GLU A 168 -13.00 12.59 22.38
CA GLU A 168 -13.26 14.02 22.52
C GLU A 168 -13.72 14.66 21.21
N LEU A 169 -13.02 14.40 20.11
CA LEU A 169 -13.38 14.93 18.78
C LEU A 169 -14.76 14.43 18.32
N LYS A 170 -15.08 13.15 18.54
CA LYS A 170 -16.43 12.62 18.25
C LYS A 170 -17.53 13.33 19.06
N ALA A 171 -17.27 13.66 20.31
CA ALA A 171 -18.20 14.39 21.16
C ALA A 171 -18.49 15.82 20.69
N ARG A 172 -17.62 16.43 19.89
CA ARG A 172 -17.85 17.75 19.28
C ARG A 172 -18.91 17.71 18.17
N GLY A 173 -19.29 16.52 17.68
CA GLY A 173 -20.18 16.34 16.54
C GLY A 173 -19.45 16.49 15.19
N ALA A 174 -20.20 16.54 14.10
CA ALA A 174 -19.72 16.70 12.73
C ALA A 174 -18.93 15.52 12.12
N ALA A 175 -18.78 14.39 12.80
CA ALA A 175 -18.02 13.24 12.29
C ALA A 175 -18.54 12.76 10.90
N ASP A 176 -19.85 12.70 10.70
CA ASP A 176 -20.46 12.31 9.43
C ASP A 176 -20.13 13.31 8.29
N THR A 177 -20.12 14.63 8.63
CA THR A 177 -19.74 15.67 7.65
C THR A 177 -18.28 15.52 7.22
N LEU A 178 -17.38 15.12 8.13
CA LEU A 178 -15.97 14.86 7.77
C LEU A 178 -15.89 13.67 6.82
N THR A 179 -16.62 12.59 7.10
CA THR A 179 -16.65 11.40 6.25
C THR A 179 -17.15 11.72 4.84
N GLU A 180 -18.17 12.55 4.70
CA GLU A 180 -18.69 13.00 3.40
C GLU A 180 -17.64 13.79 2.59
N LEU A 181 -16.75 14.52 3.25
CA LEU A 181 -15.70 15.31 2.59
C LEU A 181 -14.46 14.46 2.25
N CYS A 182 -13.95 13.67 3.21
CA CYS A 182 -12.67 12.99 3.06
C CYS A 182 -12.78 11.46 2.82
N GLY A 183 -13.97 10.87 2.93
CA GLY A 183 -14.19 9.44 2.76
C GLY A 183 -13.79 8.55 3.95
N LEU A 184 -13.28 9.12 5.03
CA LEU A 184 -12.77 8.38 6.18
C LEU A 184 -13.61 8.64 7.44
N PRO A 185 -13.94 7.61 8.23
CA PRO A 185 -14.52 7.80 9.55
C PRO A 185 -13.47 8.31 10.54
N LEU A 186 -13.87 9.17 11.45
CA LEU A 186 -13.01 9.66 12.54
C LEU A 186 -12.60 8.51 13.46
N SER A 187 -11.32 8.19 13.49
CA SER A 187 -10.73 7.08 14.23
C SER A 187 -9.26 7.38 14.57
N THR A 188 -8.56 6.45 15.21
CA THR A 188 -7.11 6.56 15.47
C THR A 188 -6.25 6.38 14.21
N TYR A 189 -6.85 5.95 13.11
CA TYR A 189 -6.15 5.51 11.89
C TYR A 189 -5.58 6.66 11.05
N PRO A 190 -6.33 7.74 10.68
CA PRO A 190 -5.82 8.82 9.84
C PRO A 190 -4.67 9.59 10.46
N SER A 191 -3.86 10.26 9.62
CA SER A 191 -2.72 11.06 10.07
C SER A 191 -3.12 12.27 10.92
N SER A 192 -4.30 12.85 10.68
CA SER A 192 -4.79 14.06 11.33
C SER A 192 -4.77 14.00 12.86
N VAL A 193 -5.26 12.89 13.43
CA VAL A 193 -5.32 12.72 14.88
C VAL A 193 -3.93 12.51 15.50
N LYS A 194 -3.01 11.89 14.74
CA LYS A 194 -1.61 11.72 15.17
C LYS A 194 -0.88 13.06 15.16
N LEU A 195 -1.06 13.85 14.10
CA LEU A 195 -0.48 15.20 14.03
C LEU A 195 -1.01 16.09 15.17
N LEU A 196 -2.33 16.09 15.42
CA LEU A 196 -2.92 16.88 16.50
C LEU A 196 -2.38 16.44 17.87
N TRP A 197 -2.24 15.14 18.09
CA TRP A 197 -1.64 14.61 19.32
C TRP A 197 -0.18 15.09 19.48
N LEU A 198 0.63 15.02 18.43
CA LEU A 198 2.01 15.47 18.44
C LEU A 198 2.13 16.97 18.79
N ILE A 199 1.29 17.82 18.19
CA ILE A 199 1.26 19.26 18.51
C ILE A 199 0.86 19.51 19.98
N GLN A 200 -0.01 18.68 20.55
CA GLN A 200 -0.49 18.87 21.93
C GLN A 200 0.45 18.32 22.99
N ASN A 201 1.24 17.27 22.68
CA ASN A 201 1.95 16.48 23.68
C ASN A 201 3.48 16.51 23.55
N VAL A 202 4.03 17.05 22.45
CA VAL A 202 5.48 17.10 22.21
C VAL A 202 5.95 18.55 22.14
N ASP A 203 6.69 19.00 23.14
CA ASP A 203 7.11 20.40 23.26
C ASP A 203 7.88 20.92 22.02
N ALA A 204 8.78 20.13 21.46
CA ALA A 204 9.53 20.51 20.24
C ALA A 204 8.62 20.69 19.03
N VAL A 205 7.60 19.84 18.87
CA VAL A 205 6.62 19.93 17.78
C VAL A 205 5.71 21.14 17.97
N LYS A 206 5.25 21.37 19.21
CA LYS A 206 4.44 22.53 19.57
C LYS A 206 5.20 23.82 19.30
N GLN A 207 6.44 23.92 19.74
CA GLN A 207 7.29 25.10 19.51
C GLN A 207 7.47 25.36 18.01
N ALA A 208 7.83 24.33 17.21
CA ALA A 208 7.98 24.47 15.77
C ALA A 208 6.68 24.92 15.08
N TYR A 209 5.53 24.40 15.53
CA TYR A 209 4.21 24.82 15.06
C TYR A 209 3.93 26.28 15.38
N ASP A 210 4.13 26.70 16.63
CA ASP A 210 3.89 28.09 17.06
C ASP A 210 4.81 29.10 16.35
N GLU A 211 6.01 28.68 15.97
CA GLU A 211 6.98 29.47 15.22
C GLU A 211 6.84 29.36 13.68
N GLY A 212 5.90 28.57 13.16
CA GLY A 212 5.68 28.39 11.71
C GLY A 212 6.76 27.57 11.00
N ARG A 213 7.53 26.76 11.74
CA ARG A 213 8.63 25.93 11.23
C ARG A 213 8.28 24.45 11.13
N LEU A 214 7.09 24.06 11.60
CA LEU A 214 6.67 22.68 11.54
C LEU A 214 6.41 22.25 10.10
N ALA A 215 7.05 21.18 9.65
CA ALA A 215 6.70 20.45 8.44
C ALA A 215 6.04 19.12 8.81
N PHE A 216 5.04 18.74 8.04
CA PHE A 216 4.28 17.50 8.20
C PHE A 216 4.31 16.71 6.90
N GLY A 217 4.29 15.39 6.99
CA GLY A 217 4.05 14.51 5.87
C GLY A 217 3.73 13.08 6.32
N THR A 218 3.33 12.29 5.36
CA THR A 218 3.36 10.84 5.42
C THR A 218 4.75 10.35 4.99
N VAL A 219 5.02 9.05 5.05
CA VAL A 219 6.35 8.49 4.77
C VAL A 219 6.84 8.85 3.36
N ASP A 220 5.94 8.89 2.36
CA ASP A 220 6.28 9.36 1.00
C ASP A 220 6.86 10.77 0.99
N SER A 221 6.18 11.71 1.66
CA SER A 221 6.65 13.11 1.73
C SER A 221 8.02 13.22 2.38
N TRP A 222 8.27 12.47 3.46
CA TRP A 222 9.54 12.41 4.15
C TRP A 222 10.64 11.85 3.24
N LEU A 223 10.42 10.70 2.60
CA LEU A 223 11.40 10.09 1.70
C LEU A 223 11.68 10.97 0.49
N ILE A 224 10.65 11.51 -0.17
CA ILE A 224 10.81 12.43 -1.31
C ILE A 224 11.61 13.66 -0.89
N TYR A 225 11.26 14.28 0.23
CA TYR A 225 11.97 15.45 0.75
C TYR A 225 13.46 15.15 0.97
N LYS A 226 13.79 14.08 1.67
CA LYS A 226 15.17 13.71 2.01
C LYS A 226 15.97 13.23 0.78
N LEU A 227 15.41 12.41 -0.07
CA LEU A 227 16.07 11.90 -1.28
C LEU A 227 16.40 13.01 -2.29
N ASN A 228 15.62 14.09 -2.32
CA ASN A 228 15.92 15.28 -3.12
C ASN A 228 16.96 16.24 -2.49
N GLY A 229 17.50 15.93 -1.32
CA GLY A 229 18.49 16.76 -0.61
C GLY A 229 17.91 17.63 0.50
N GLY A 230 16.60 17.60 0.73
CA GLY A 230 15.93 18.25 1.86
C GLY A 230 16.22 19.75 1.95
N HIS A 231 16.51 20.23 3.16
CA HIS A 231 16.84 21.64 3.45
C HIS A 231 18.16 22.12 2.83
N GLN A 232 18.97 21.21 2.29
CA GLN A 232 20.28 21.56 1.70
C GLN A 232 20.17 22.19 0.30
N ILE A 233 18.99 22.19 -0.30
CA ILE A 233 18.74 22.80 -1.61
C ILE A 233 17.84 24.03 -1.48
N ASP A 234 18.02 25.01 -2.38
CA ASP A 234 17.29 26.29 -2.35
C ASP A 234 15.76 26.15 -2.39
N LYS A 235 15.25 25.12 -3.05
CA LYS A 235 13.82 24.84 -3.20
C LYS A 235 13.52 23.39 -2.86
N PRO A 236 13.39 23.06 -1.59
CA PRO A 236 13.05 21.71 -1.15
C PRO A 236 11.76 21.21 -1.80
N ILE A 237 11.76 19.96 -2.24
CA ILE A 237 10.58 19.30 -2.79
C ILE A 237 9.82 18.67 -1.63
N HIS A 238 8.68 19.27 -1.30
CA HIS A 238 7.78 18.80 -0.25
C HIS A 238 6.41 18.53 -0.87
N VAL A 239 6.18 17.29 -1.27
CA VAL A 239 4.99 16.82 -1.98
C VAL A 239 4.50 15.51 -1.39
N THR A 240 3.23 15.22 -1.62
CA THR A 240 2.60 13.92 -1.38
C THR A 240 1.71 13.58 -2.57
N ASP A 241 1.53 12.31 -2.87
CA ASP A 241 0.58 11.93 -3.91
C ASP A 241 -0.85 11.91 -3.36
N SER A 242 -1.84 11.95 -4.29
CA SER A 242 -3.26 11.97 -3.92
C SER A 242 -3.71 10.72 -3.15
N THR A 243 -3.06 9.55 -3.35
CA THR A 243 -3.41 8.31 -2.63
C THR A 243 -2.97 8.36 -1.17
N ASN A 244 -1.79 8.92 -0.86
CA ASN A 244 -1.34 9.18 0.51
C ASN A 244 -2.13 10.33 1.15
N ALA A 245 -2.33 11.44 0.43
CA ALA A 245 -3.09 12.58 0.93
C ALA A 245 -4.52 12.22 1.32
N SER A 246 -5.19 11.32 0.59
CA SER A 246 -6.54 10.85 0.90
C SER A 246 -6.62 10.09 2.23
N ARG A 247 -5.48 9.69 2.81
CA ARG A 247 -5.41 8.97 4.09
C ARG A 247 -5.14 9.88 5.29
N THR A 248 -4.89 11.15 5.03
CA THR A 248 -4.56 12.13 6.09
C THR A 248 -5.79 12.65 6.84
N MET A 249 -6.97 12.60 6.23
CA MET A 249 -8.21 13.25 6.66
C MET A 249 -8.17 14.80 6.57
N PHE A 250 -7.24 15.33 5.78
CA PHE A 250 -7.15 16.76 5.48
C PHE A 250 -7.55 17.10 4.03
N MET A 251 -7.54 16.09 3.15
CA MET A 251 -7.88 16.25 1.72
C MET A 251 -9.37 16.01 1.48
N ASN A 252 -9.98 16.91 0.73
CA ASN A 252 -11.32 16.69 0.18
C ASN A 252 -11.23 15.73 -1.01
N LEU A 253 -11.98 14.62 -0.93
CA LEU A 253 -11.89 13.52 -1.88
C LEU A 253 -12.35 13.91 -3.31
N ARG A 254 -13.18 14.97 -3.46
CA ARG A 254 -13.69 15.41 -4.77
C ARG A 254 -12.78 16.44 -5.43
N THR A 255 -12.18 17.34 -4.64
CA THR A 255 -11.31 18.40 -5.17
C THR A 255 -9.84 17.99 -5.23
N LEU A 256 -9.44 16.93 -4.52
CA LEU A 256 -8.05 16.47 -4.31
C LEU A 256 -7.15 17.58 -3.75
N GLN A 257 -7.73 18.50 -2.97
CA GLN A 257 -7.03 19.59 -2.31
C GLN A 257 -7.31 19.55 -0.81
N TYR A 258 -6.47 20.19 -0.02
CA TYR A 258 -6.74 20.40 1.39
C TYR A 258 -8.04 21.16 1.56
N ASP A 259 -8.84 20.78 2.56
CA ASP A 259 -10.14 21.37 2.84
C ASP A 259 -10.09 22.15 4.15
N ASP A 260 -10.47 23.43 4.10
CA ASP A 260 -10.44 24.32 5.27
C ASP A 260 -11.33 23.82 6.42
N LYS A 261 -12.45 23.14 6.10
CA LYS A 261 -13.32 22.58 7.14
C LYS A 261 -12.66 21.41 7.85
N LEU A 262 -11.92 20.56 7.10
CA LEU A 262 -11.18 19.45 7.66
C LEU A 262 -10.02 19.96 8.53
N LEU A 263 -9.22 20.91 8.04
CA LEU A 263 -8.13 21.51 8.80
C LEU A 263 -8.64 22.20 10.06
N SER A 264 -9.70 23.02 9.94
CA SER A 264 -10.30 23.77 11.06
C SER A 264 -10.90 22.84 12.13
N PHE A 265 -11.48 21.70 11.73
CA PHE A 265 -12.02 20.72 12.69
C PHE A 265 -10.93 20.18 13.63
N PHE A 266 -9.73 19.93 13.11
CA PHE A 266 -8.57 19.51 13.89
C PHE A 266 -7.81 20.68 14.52
N GLY A 267 -8.22 21.93 14.30
CA GLY A 267 -7.55 23.13 14.81
C GLY A 267 -6.17 23.38 14.17
N ILE A 268 -5.97 22.89 12.97
CA ILE A 268 -4.73 23.08 12.21
C ILE A 268 -4.79 24.40 11.44
N ASP A 269 -3.90 25.33 11.78
CA ASP A 269 -3.73 26.59 11.06
C ASP A 269 -2.69 26.37 9.92
N PRO A 270 -3.09 26.44 8.65
CA PRO A 270 -2.18 26.21 7.53
C PRO A 270 -1.06 27.24 7.41
N ASN A 271 -1.15 28.38 8.13
CA ASN A 271 -0.07 29.38 8.17
C ASN A 271 1.04 29.01 9.18
N LYS A 272 0.80 28.06 10.06
CA LYS A 272 1.75 27.60 11.10
C LYS A 272 2.44 26.27 10.76
N ILE A 273 2.05 25.63 9.65
CA ILE A 273 2.56 24.32 9.26
C ILE A 273 2.80 24.27 7.75
N GLN A 274 3.89 23.65 7.36
CA GLN A 274 4.14 23.34 5.97
C GLN A 274 3.51 21.97 5.64
N LEU A 275 2.38 22.00 4.92
CA LEU A 275 1.75 20.80 4.38
C LEU A 275 2.37 20.48 3.00
N PRO A 276 2.58 19.20 2.65
CA PRO A 276 3.10 18.83 1.35
C PRO A 276 2.11 19.20 0.24
N ARG A 277 2.59 19.70 -0.88
CA ARG A 277 1.72 19.93 -2.05
C ARG A 277 1.21 18.59 -2.58
N ILE A 278 -0.10 18.46 -2.74
CA ILE A 278 -0.73 17.27 -3.30
C ILE A 278 -0.51 17.25 -4.82
N VAL A 279 -0.03 16.11 -5.33
CA VAL A 279 0.30 15.91 -6.75
C VAL A 279 -0.31 14.58 -7.25
N PRO A 280 -0.43 14.39 -8.58
CA PRO A 280 -0.78 13.08 -9.15
C PRO A 280 0.22 11.99 -8.75
N SER A 281 -0.24 10.75 -8.74
CA SER A 281 0.59 9.58 -8.42
C SER A 281 1.66 9.25 -9.48
N SER A 282 1.50 9.78 -10.69
CA SER A 282 2.41 9.59 -11.83
C SER A 282 2.67 10.94 -12.50
N ASP A 283 3.88 11.47 -12.32
CA ASP A 283 4.29 12.75 -12.89
C ASP A 283 5.82 12.78 -13.05
N PRO A 284 6.35 13.19 -14.22
CA PRO A 284 7.80 13.15 -14.48
C PRO A 284 8.58 14.27 -13.79
N GLU A 285 7.94 15.31 -13.26
CA GLU A 285 8.62 16.50 -12.73
C GLU A 285 8.31 16.80 -11.26
N CYS A 286 7.13 16.42 -10.76
CA CYS A 286 6.63 16.86 -9.46
C CYS A 286 7.44 16.32 -8.27
N PHE A 287 8.04 15.14 -8.40
CA PHE A 287 8.74 14.46 -7.32
C PHE A 287 10.25 14.70 -7.30
N GLY A 288 10.81 15.37 -8.32
CA GLY A 288 12.22 15.72 -8.42
C GLY A 288 13.15 14.57 -8.78
N LYS A 289 14.39 14.63 -8.27
CA LYS A 289 15.47 13.66 -8.57
C LYS A 289 16.22 13.30 -7.30
N VAL A 290 16.69 12.06 -7.24
CA VAL A 290 17.60 11.64 -6.16
C VAL A 290 18.87 12.51 -6.20
N ALA A 291 19.17 13.17 -5.08
CA ALA A 291 20.32 14.10 -5.00
C ALA A 291 21.66 13.38 -4.86
N ASN A 292 21.70 12.28 -4.12
CA ASN A 292 22.94 11.62 -3.70
C ASN A 292 22.87 10.09 -3.88
N GLY A 293 24.00 9.40 -3.67
CA GLY A 293 24.08 7.93 -3.66
C GLY A 293 24.05 7.30 -5.07
N ALA A 294 23.85 6.00 -5.12
CA ALA A 294 23.94 5.22 -6.36
C ALA A 294 22.92 5.65 -7.42
N LEU A 295 21.76 6.19 -7.03
CA LEU A 295 20.73 6.71 -7.94
C LEU A 295 20.80 8.22 -8.19
N ALA A 296 21.87 8.92 -7.76
CA ALA A 296 21.99 10.36 -7.97
C ALA A 296 21.68 10.77 -9.41
N GLY A 297 20.80 11.77 -9.59
CA GLY A 297 20.32 12.27 -10.87
C GLY A 297 19.15 11.51 -11.49
N ILE A 298 18.80 10.31 -11.01
CA ILE A 298 17.62 9.57 -11.47
C ILE A 298 16.34 10.24 -10.95
N ARG A 299 15.34 10.37 -11.81
CA ARG A 299 14.04 10.97 -11.48
C ARG A 299 13.22 10.09 -10.55
N ILE A 300 12.57 10.68 -9.58
CA ILE A 300 11.41 10.12 -8.91
C ILE A 300 10.20 10.56 -9.75
N ALA A 301 9.43 9.60 -10.28
CA ALA A 301 8.37 9.92 -11.23
C ALA A 301 7.02 9.24 -10.91
N GLY A 302 6.95 8.51 -9.80
CA GLY A 302 5.73 7.87 -9.32
C GLY A 302 5.73 7.77 -7.80
N CYS A 303 4.54 7.92 -7.21
CA CYS A 303 4.32 7.72 -5.78
C CYS A 303 2.90 7.20 -5.55
N LEU A 304 2.77 6.17 -4.72
CA LEU A 304 1.50 5.55 -4.36
C LEU A 304 1.57 5.01 -2.93
N GLY A 305 0.52 5.17 -2.16
CA GLY A 305 0.35 4.40 -0.93
C GLY A 305 0.32 2.89 -1.23
N ASP A 306 0.81 2.07 -0.32
CA ASP A 306 1.06 0.63 -0.50
C ASP A 306 -0.14 -0.15 -1.06
N GLN A 307 -1.33 0.11 -0.56
CA GLN A 307 -2.52 -0.61 -0.99
C GLN A 307 -3.01 -0.17 -2.38
N SER A 308 -2.89 1.11 -2.70
CA SER A 308 -3.14 1.68 -4.03
C SER A 308 -2.13 1.14 -5.04
N SER A 309 -0.87 1.10 -4.65
CA SER A 309 0.21 0.52 -5.45
C SER A 309 -0.03 -0.96 -5.75
N ALA A 310 -0.44 -1.76 -4.75
CA ALA A 310 -0.80 -3.15 -4.96
C ALA A 310 -1.99 -3.32 -5.93
N LEU A 311 -2.99 -2.44 -5.89
CA LEU A 311 -4.10 -2.45 -6.85
C LEU A 311 -3.60 -2.20 -8.27
N VAL A 312 -2.74 -1.20 -8.47
CA VAL A 312 -2.10 -0.89 -9.76
C VAL A 312 -1.25 -2.07 -10.24
N GLY A 313 -0.40 -2.64 -9.37
CA GLY A 313 0.45 -3.78 -9.71
C GLY A 313 -0.31 -5.09 -10.00
N GLN A 314 -1.54 -5.21 -9.51
CA GLN A 314 -2.48 -6.28 -9.86
C GLN A 314 -3.26 -6.01 -11.16
N GLY A 315 -3.11 -4.81 -11.75
CA GLY A 315 -3.84 -4.42 -12.97
C GLY A 315 -5.30 -4.05 -12.71
N GLY A 316 -5.61 -3.52 -11.52
CA GLY A 316 -6.97 -3.12 -11.11
C GLY A 316 -7.43 -1.81 -11.77
N PHE A 317 -7.42 -1.74 -13.11
CA PHE A 317 -7.68 -0.51 -13.87
C PHE A 317 -9.14 -0.28 -14.25
N SER A 318 -10.01 -1.24 -14.03
CA SER A 318 -11.44 -1.14 -14.38
C SER A 318 -12.33 -1.15 -13.15
N PRO A 319 -13.44 -0.39 -13.14
CA PRO A 319 -14.45 -0.50 -12.10
C PRO A 319 -14.92 -1.95 -11.93
N GLY A 320 -15.14 -2.38 -10.69
CA GLY A 320 -15.51 -3.76 -10.37
C GLY A 320 -14.32 -4.69 -10.09
N GLN A 321 -13.09 -4.26 -10.33
CA GLN A 321 -11.90 -5.04 -9.98
C GLN A 321 -11.49 -4.82 -8.53
N ALA A 322 -11.24 -5.93 -7.83
CA ALA A 322 -10.80 -5.93 -6.44
C ALA A 322 -9.48 -6.66 -6.26
N LYS A 323 -8.69 -6.19 -5.30
CA LYS A 323 -7.52 -6.91 -4.80
C LYS A 323 -7.60 -7.10 -3.29
N ASN A 324 -6.98 -8.16 -2.78
CA ASN A 324 -6.78 -8.38 -1.35
C ASN A 324 -5.33 -8.79 -1.07
N THR A 325 -4.64 -7.98 -0.27
CA THR A 325 -3.30 -8.31 0.23
C THR A 325 -3.42 -9.04 1.56
N TYR A 326 -3.02 -10.30 1.60
CA TYR A 326 -3.07 -11.20 2.76
C TYR A 326 -1.75 -11.14 3.55
N GLY A 327 -1.59 -10.13 4.38
CA GLY A 327 -0.44 -9.93 5.27
C GLY A 327 -0.74 -10.35 6.72
N THR A 328 -0.24 -9.59 7.69
CA THR A 328 -0.59 -9.71 9.12
C THR A 328 -2.09 -9.57 9.32
N GLY A 329 -2.69 -8.56 8.71
CA GLY A 329 -4.11 -8.40 8.42
C GLY A 329 -4.38 -8.57 6.92
N CYS A 330 -5.58 -8.18 6.47
CA CYS A 330 -5.88 -8.05 5.05
C CYS A 330 -6.33 -6.64 4.71
N PHE A 331 -5.99 -6.22 3.50
CA PHE A 331 -6.41 -4.94 2.93
C PHE A 331 -7.01 -5.16 1.56
N LEU A 332 -8.31 -4.92 1.48
CA LEU A 332 -9.07 -5.04 0.25
C LEU A 332 -9.28 -3.65 -0.35
N LEU A 333 -8.91 -3.50 -1.62
CA LEU A 333 -9.27 -2.33 -2.40
C LEU A 333 -10.13 -2.76 -3.59
N TYR A 334 -11.16 -1.96 -3.84
CA TYR A 334 -12.12 -2.17 -4.91
C TYR A 334 -12.26 -0.90 -5.73
N ASN A 335 -11.91 -0.96 -7.01
CA ASN A 335 -12.00 0.15 -7.95
C ASN A 335 -13.47 0.51 -8.22
N VAL A 336 -13.87 1.73 -7.87
CA VAL A 336 -15.24 2.24 -8.08
C VAL A 336 -15.34 3.19 -9.30
N GLY A 337 -14.24 3.40 -10.04
CA GLY A 337 -14.20 4.30 -11.18
C GLY A 337 -13.83 5.74 -10.81
N THR A 338 -14.22 6.69 -11.65
CA THR A 338 -13.76 8.09 -11.60
C THR A 338 -14.62 9.01 -10.72
N GLU A 339 -15.62 8.48 -10.04
CA GLU A 339 -16.45 9.22 -9.10
C GLU A 339 -16.32 8.59 -7.71
N PRO A 340 -16.04 9.37 -6.65
CA PRO A 340 -15.89 8.81 -5.31
C PRO A 340 -17.23 8.32 -4.75
N VAL A 341 -17.22 7.15 -4.16
CA VAL A 341 -18.36 6.53 -3.47
C VAL A 341 -18.11 6.60 -1.97
N ILE A 342 -18.95 7.35 -1.24
CA ILE A 342 -18.91 7.36 0.23
C ILE A 342 -19.73 6.18 0.73
N SER A 343 -19.08 5.30 1.46
CA SER A 343 -19.67 4.04 1.92
C SER A 343 -20.80 4.26 2.94
N LYS A 344 -21.87 3.48 2.80
CA LYS A 344 -22.97 3.36 3.77
C LYS A 344 -22.87 2.07 4.59
N TYR A 345 -21.92 1.21 4.25
CA TYR A 345 -21.73 -0.10 4.88
C TYR A 345 -20.38 -0.22 5.61
N GLY A 346 -19.81 0.91 6.05
CA GLY A 346 -18.63 0.94 6.91
C GLY A 346 -17.28 0.77 6.21
N LEU A 347 -17.21 0.96 4.89
CA LEU A 347 -15.95 0.94 4.16
C LEU A 347 -15.31 2.33 4.15
N LEU A 348 -14.03 2.40 3.85
CA LEU A 348 -13.31 3.65 3.64
C LEU A 348 -13.37 4.00 2.15
N ALA A 349 -13.56 5.29 1.83
CA ALA A 349 -13.38 5.79 0.47
C ALA A 349 -12.01 6.48 0.34
N THR A 350 -11.29 6.21 -0.74
CA THR A 350 -9.92 6.68 -0.94
C THR A 350 -9.63 6.89 -2.43
N VAL A 351 -8.55 7.60 -2.76
CA VAL A 351 -8.03 7.60 -4.12
C VAL A 351 -7.34 6.26 -4.39
N ALA A 352 -7.71 5.61 -5.48
CA ALA A 352 -7.06 4.38 -5.95
C ALA A 352 -5.73 4.70 -6.63
N TYR A 353 -5.75 5.64 -7.57
CA TYR A 353 -4.59 6.20 -8.25
C TYR A 353 -5.00 7.44 -9.05
N ASP A 354 -4.03 8.32 -9.29
CA ASP A 354 -4.16 9.48 -10.15
C ASP A 354 -2.91 9.55 -11.06
N PHE A 355 -3.06 9.15 -12.31
CA PHE A 355 -1.93 9.14 -13.25
C PHE A 355 -1.68 10.49 -13.93
N GLY A 356 -2.43 11.54 -13.54
CA GLY A 356 -2.22 12.89 -14.04
C GLY A 356 -2.55 13.07 -15.53
N GLY A 357 -2.08 14.19 -16.09
CA GLY A 357 -2.32 14.55 -17.50
C GLY A 357 -3.82 14.68 -17.82
N ASP A 358 -4.26 14.03 -18.90
CA ASP A 358 -5.66 14.00 -19.32
C ASP A 358 -6.49 12.91 -18.61
N SER A 359 -5.86 12.10 -17.74
CA SER A 359 -6.53 11.04 -16.99
C SER A 359 -7.32 11.62 -15.82
N LYS A 360 -8.52 11.09 -15.58
CA LYS A 360 -9.24 11.39 -14.35
C LYS A 360 -8.71 10.53 -13.21
N PRO A 361 -8.69 11.05 -11.97
CA PRO A 361 -8.38 10.22 -10.80
C PRO A 361 -9.39 9.09 -10.67
N VAL A 362 -8.93 7.96 -10.17
CA VAL A 362 -9.75 6.77 -9.90
C VAL A 362 -9.85 6.57 -8.41
N TYR A 363 -11.03 6.18 -7.95
CA TYR A 363 -11.32 6.00 -6.53
C TYR A 363 -11.51 4.53 -6.18
N ALA A 364 -11.35 4.22 -4.90
CA ALA A 364 -11.56 2.89 -4.37
C ALA A 364 -12.36 2.93 -3.06
N LEU A 365 -13.12 1.87 -2.84
CA LEU A 365 -13.56 1.47 -1.51
C LEU A 365 -12.51 0.57 -0.89
N GLU A 366 -12.25 0.76 0.39
CA GLU A 366 -11.30 -0.03 1.16
C GLU A 366 -11.95 -0.66 2.38
N GLY A 367 -11.67 -1.94 2.57
CA GLY A 367 -11.98 -2.66 3.79
C GLY A 367 -10.73 -3.33 4.33
N SER A 368 -10.61 -3.43 5.65
CA SER A 368 -9.48 -4.06 6.30
C SER A 368 -9.91 -5.10 7.31
N ILE A 369 -9.09 -6.14 7.45
CA ILE A 369 -9.22 -7.21 8.44
C ILE A 369 -7.98 -7.13 9.33
N ALA A 370 -8.18 -6.95 10.63
CA ALA A 370 -7.08 -6.80 11.57
C ALA A 370 -6.27 -8.10 11.74
N VAL A 371 -6.94 -9.24 11.70
CA VAL A 371 -6.36 -10.55 12.02
C VAL A 371 -6.51 -11.52 10.86
N ALA A 372 -5.41 -11.74 10.14
CA ALA A 372 -5.27 -12.75 9.09
C ALA A 372 -4.03 -13.61 9.35
N GLY A 373 -2.86 -13.26 8.81
CA GLY A 373 -1.61 -13.94 9.13
C GLY A 373 -1.23 -13.88 10.61
N SER A 374 -1.64 -12.82 11.32
CA SER A 374 -1.48 -12.76 12.78
C SER A 374 -2.28 -13.84 13.52
N GLY A 375 -3.44 -14.27 13.00
CA GLY A 375 -4.17 -15.41 13.52
C GLY A 375 -3.40 -16.73 13.36
N VAL A 376 -2.71 -16.90 12.24
CA VAL A 376 -1.79 -18.02 12.01
C VAL A 376 -0.62 -17.96 12.99
N LYS A 377 0.03 -16.78 13.15
CA LYS A 377 1.11 -16.58 14.12
C LYS A 377 0.67 -16.83 15.55
N PHE A 378 -0.57 -16.48 15.91
CA PHE A 378 -1.14 -16.79 17.23
C PHE A 378 -1.19 -18.31 17.48
N LEU A 379 -1.65 -19.11 16.51
CA LEU A 379 -1.67 -20.56 16.65
C LEU A 379 -0.25 -21.15 16.75
N THR A 380 0.73 -20.57 16.05
CA THR A 380 2.12 -21.02 16.04
C THR A 380 2.83 -20.59 17.32
N ASN A 381 2.93 -19.28 17.56
CA ASN A 381 3.81 -18.71 18.59
C ASN A 381 3.19 -18.74 19.99
N ASN A 382 1.88 -18.53 20.11
CA ASN A 382 1.21 -18.47 21.42
C ASN A 382 0.65 -19.83 21.83
N LEU A 383 0.08 -20.62 20.91
CA LEU A 383 -0.53 -21.90 21.22
C LEU A 383 0.33 -23.12 20.89
N GLY A 384 1.43 -22.96 20.15
CA GLY A 384 2.36 -24.05 19.83
C GLY A 384 1.70 -25.18 19.01
N PHE A 385 0.81 -24.85 18.07
CA PHE A 385 0.15 -25.85 17.24
C PHE A 385 1.11 -26.52 16.27
N VAL A 386 2.02 -25.74 15.70
CA VAL A 386 3.07 -26.12 14.75
C VAL A 386 4.35 -25.34 15.09
N ALA A 387 5.50 -25.78 14.59
CA ALA A 387 6.77 -25.10 14.81
C ALA A 387 6.89 -23.81 13.96
N GLU A 388 6.36 -23.85 12.75
CA GLU A 388 6.42 -22.74 11.80
C GLU A 388 5.05 -22.43 11.17
N SER A 389 4.79 -21.16 10.90
CA SER A 389 3.54 -20.69 10.30
C SER A 389 3.24 -21.32 8.93
N SER A 390 4.27 -21.70 8.17
CA SER A 390 4.15 -22.41 6.89
C SER A 390 3.43 -23.76 7.00
N GLN A 391 3.54 -24.43 8.15
CA GLN A 391 2.94 -25.75 8.42
C GLN A 391 1.44 -25.68 8.76
N ILE A 392 0.89 -24.47 8.99
CA ILE A 392 -0.52 -24.33 9.38
C ILE A 392 -1.47 -24.81 8.28
N THR A 393 -1.09 -24.62 7.02
CA THR A 393 -1.88 -25.07 5.86
C THR A 393 -1.99 -26.60 5.83
N GLU A 394 -0.91 -27.32 6.10
CA GLU A 394 -0.90 -28.78 6.17
C GLU A 394 -1.76 -29.26 7.34
N LEU A 395 -1.61 -28.66 8.52
CA LEU A 395 -2.41 -28.97 9.70
C LEU A 395 -3.92 -28.75 9.43
N ALA A 396 -4.29 -27.61 8.83
CA ALA A 396 -5.66 -27.29 8.45
C ALA A 396 -6.21 -28.24 7.36
N GLY A 397 -5.35 -28.71 6.46
CA GLY A 397 -5.65 -29.68 5.41
C GLY A 397 -5.76 -31.14 5.90
N SER A 398 -5.30 -31.44 7.14
CA SER A 398 -5.40 -32.78 7.74
C SER A 398 -6.85 -33.18 8.10
N VAL A 399 -7.77 -32.24 8.07
CA VAL A 399 -9.21 -32.44 8.32
C VAL A 399 -10.03 -32.02 7.12
N LYS A 400 -11.20 -32.64 6.97
CA LYS A 400 -12.10 -32.37 5.84
C LYS A 400 -12.67 -30.94 5.85
N ASP A 401 -13.07 -30.46 7.03
CA ASP A 401 -13.67 -29.15 7.28
C ASP A 401 -13.36 -28.71 8.73
N SER A 402 -13.89 -27.60 9.19
CA SER A 402 -13.65 -27.12 10.56
C SER A 402 -14.39 -27.93 11.66
N GLY A 403 -15.06 -29.04 11.31
CA GLY A 403 -15.79 -29.86 12.29
C GLY A 403 -16.91 -29.13 13.02
N GLY A 404 -17.43 -28.06 12.43
CA GLY A 404 -18.42 -27.18 13.03
C GLY A 404 -17.84 -26.08 13.95
N VAL A 405 -16.52 -26.02 14.10
CA VAL A 405 -15.83 -24.94 14.83
C VAL A 405 -15.89 -23.65 14.01
N VAL A 406 -16.19 -22.54 14.67
CA VAL A 406 -16.09 -21.18 14.12
C VAL A 406 -15.19 -20.38 15.04
N PHE A 407 -14.17 -19.74 14.46
CA PHE A 407 -13.28 -18.84 15.20
C PHE A 407 -13.53 -17.39 14.79
N VAL A 408 -14.07 -16.58 15.66
CA VAL A 408 -14.13 -15.12 15.50
C VAL A 408 -12.81 -14.54 15.97
N THR A 409 -11.96 -14.12 15.05
CA THR A 409 -10.59 -13.64 15.34
C THR A 409 -10.57 -12.15 15.73
N ALA A 410 -11.46 -11.72 16.61
CA ALA A 410 -11.60 -10.34 17.07
C ALA A 410 -10.62 -9.99 18.19
N PHE A 411 -9.28 -10.17 17.97
CA PHE A 411 -8.29 -9.93 19.03
C PHE A 411 -8.27 -8.49 19.54
N SER A 412 -8.55 -7.54 18.64
CA SER A 412 -8.71 -6.12 18.94
C SER A 412 -10.05 -5.58 18.40
N GLY A 413 -11.10 -6.39 18.46
CA GLY A 413 -12.36 -6.12 17.80
C GLY A 413 -12.37 -6.52 16.33
N LEU A 414 -13.41 -6.13 15.60
CA LEU A 414 -13.59 -6.35 14.17
C LEU A 414 -13.65 -5.00 13.44
N PHE A 415 -12.89 -4.87 12.35
CA PHE A 415 -12.89 -3.70 11.49
C PHE A 415 -14.04 -3.72 10.49
N ALA A 416 -13.86 -3.10 9.33
CA ALA A 416 -14.86 -3.06 8.28
C ALA A 416 -15.38 -4.46 7.93
N PRO A 417 -16.67 -4.61 7.63
CA PRO A 417 -17.74 -3.61 7.72
C PRO A 417 -18.38 -3.52 9.10
N TYR A 418 -17.91 -4.28 10.07
CA TYR A 418 -18.58 -4.47 11.37
C TYR A 418 -18.36 -3.31 12.35
N TRP A 419 -17.13 -2.78 12.45
CA TRP A 419 -16.72 -1.77 13.43
C TRP A 419 -17.15 -2.08 14.87
N ILE A 420 -16.86 -3.32 15.29
CA ILE A 420 -17.17 -3.84 16.63
C ILE A 420 -15.88 -3.82 17.45
N ASP A 421 -15.85 -3.05 18.53
CA ASP A 421 -14.73 -2.89 19.46
C ASP A 421 -14.90 -3.68 20.76
N ASP A 422 -16.12 -4.07 21.10
CA ASP A 422 -16.50 -4.82 22.29
C ASP A 422 -16.40 -6.36 22.14
N ALA A 423 -16.06 -6.87 20.96
CA ALA A 423 -15.81 -8.29 20.73
C ALA A 423 -14.36 -8.69 21.02
N LYS A 424 -14.15 -9.94 21.44
CA LYS A 424 -12.84 -10.58 21.59
C LYS A 424 -12.77 -11.90 20.85
N GLY A 425 -11.54 -12.41 20.65
CA GLY A 425 -11.31 -13.70 20.01
C GLY A 425 -12.09 -14.82 20.69
N THR A 426 -13.01 -15.46 19.95
CA THR A 426 -13.94 -16.46 20.49
C THR A 426 -14.06 -17.67 19.59
N LEU A 427 -13.97 -18.88 20.18
CA LEU A 427 -14.17 -20.15 19.50
C LEU A 427 -15.55 -20.72 19.86
N PHE A 428 -16.37 -21.01 18.86
CA PHE A 428 -17.66 -21.66 18.99
C PHE A 428 -17.65 -23.05 18.38
N GLY A 429 -18.55 -23.93 18.83
CA GLY A 429 -18.77 -25.24 18.24
C GLY A 429 -17.71 -26.31 18.57
N ILE A 430 -16.92 -26.10 19.64
CA ILE A 430 -15.96 -27.09 20.12
C ILE A 430 -16.69 -28.31 20.70
N THR A 431 -16.23 -29.50 20.34
CA THR A 431 -16.71 -30.79 20.84
C THR A 431 -15.52 -31.69 21.19
N GLN A 432 -15.77 -32.88 21.75
CA GLN A 432 -14.72 -33.86 22.01
C GLN A 432 -14.00 -34.36 20.75
N HIS A 433 -14.61 -34.19 19.57
CA HIS A 433 -14.00 -34.52 18.27
C HIS A 433 -13.06 -33.43 17.76
N THR A 434 -13.10 -32.23 18.34
CA THR A 434 -12.31 -31.10 17.87
C THR A 434 -10.81 -31.35 18.08
N SER A 435 -10.04 -31.19 17.01
CA SER A 435 -8.56 -31.31 17.01
C SER A 435 -7.91 -29.97 16.65
N LYS A 436 -6.58 -29.90 16.79
CA LYS A 436 -5.78 -28.75 16.31
C LYS A 436 -6.05 -28.43 14.84
N GLY A 437 -6.24 -29.45 13.99
CA GLY A 437 -6.57 -29.28 12.57
C GLY A 437 -7.89 -28.51 12.34
N HIS A 438 -8.92 -28.82 13.12
CA HIS A 438 -10.22 -28.12 13.04
C HIS A 438 -10.09 -26.64 13.42
N ILE A 439 -9.30 -26.31 14.47
CA ILE A 439 -9.06 -24.92 14.88
C ILE A 439 -8.22 -24.18 13.85
N ALA A 440 -7.16 -24.81 13.32
CA ALA A 440 -6.36 -24.24 12.24
C ALA A 440 -7.20 -23.95 10.99
N ARG A 441 -8.10 -24.90 10.62
CA ARG A 441 -9.05 -24.71 9.52
C ARG A 441 -9.99 -23.53 9.78
N ALA A 442 -10.59 -23.45 10.97
CA ALA A 442 -11.49 -22.35 11.35
C ALA A 442 -10.79 -21.00 11.37
N THR A 443 -9.47 -20.96 11.66
CA THR A 443 -8.66 -19.73 11.60
C THR A 443 -8.51 -19.22 10.16
N LEU A 444 -8.23 -20.09 9.20
CA LEU A 444 -8.18 -19.72 7.78
C LEU A 444 -9.56 -19.30 7.26
N GLU A 445 -10.60 -20.05 7.62
CA GLU A 445 -11.99 -19.74 7.25
C GLU A 445 -12.45 -18.39 7.80
N ALA A 446 -12.02 -17.99 9.01
CA ALA A 446 -12.34 -16.69 9.62
C ALA A 446 -11.89 -15.51 8.72
N THR A 447 -10.69 -15.57 8.16
CA THR A 447 -10.20 -14.57 7.20
C THR A 447 -11.05 -14.55 5.93
N CYS A 448 -11.44 -15.72 5.42
CA CYS A 448 -12.27 -15.83 4.22
C CYS A 448 -13.69 -15.27 4.43
N PHE A 449 -14.30 -15.51 5.60
CA PHE A 449 -15.61 -14.94 5.94
C PHE A 449 -15.58 -13.43 6.08
N GLN A 450 -14.57 -12.88 6.75
CA GLN A 450 -14.40 -11.43 6.87
C GLN A 450 -14.17 -10.79 5.49
N THR A 451 -13.33 -11.39 4.65
CA THR A 451 -13.13 -10.97 3.27
C THR A 451 -14.46 -10.93 2.51
N ARG A 452 -15.27 -11.98 2.59
CA ARG A 452 -16.59 -12.00 1.96
C ARG A 452 -17.51 -10.88 2.46
N ALA A 453 -17.55 -10.64 3.77
CA ALA A 453 -18.37 -9.56 4.33
C ALA A 453 -17.99 -8.19 3.76
N ILE A 454 -16.70 -7.93 3.57
CA ILE A 454 -16.19 -6.71 2.94
C ILE A 454 -16.59 -6.65 1.46
N LEU A 455 -16.42 -7.75 0.69
CA LEU A 455 -16.80 -7.82 -0.71
C LEU A 455 -18.31 -7.58 -0.91
N ASP A 456 -19.15 -8.20 -0.05
CA ASP A 456 -20.61 -7.98 -0.07
C ASP A 456 -20.99 -6.50 0.22
N ALA A 457 -20.22 -5.82 1.08
CA ALA A 457 -20.41 -4.38 1.34
C ALA A 457 -19.96 -3.53 0.13
N MET A 458 -18.84 -3.88 -0.51
CA MET A 458 -18.34 -3.21 -1.71
C MET A 458 -19.33 -3.27 -2.87
N GLU A 459 -19.93 -4.44 -3.12
CA GLU A 459 -20.98 -4.58 -4.14
C GLU A 459 -22.22 -3.74 -3.84
N LYS A 460 -22.64 -3.69 -2.58
CA LYS A 460 -23.81 -2.88 -2.17
C LYS A 460 -23.58 -1.38 -2.32
N ASP A 461 -22.40 -0.89 -1.95
CA ASP A 461 -22.06 0.53 -2.04
C ASP A 461 -21.83 0.99 -3.48
N SER A 462 -21.11 0.18 -4.29
CA SER A 462 -20.74 0.55 -5.65
C SER A 462 -21.82 0.26 -6.68
N GLY A 463 -22.71 -0.69 -6.40
CA GLY A 463 -23.69 -1.21 -7.36
C GLY A 463 -23.08 -2.06 -8.49
N HIS A 464 -21.78 -2.33 -8.46
CA HIS A 464 -21.08 -3.16 -9.44
C HIS A 464 -20.82 -4.55 -8.86
N LYS A 465 -21.08 -5.58 -9.67
CA LYS A 465 -20.79 -6.96 -9.29
C LYS A 465 -19.30 -7.25 -9.39
N LEU A 466 -18.77 -7.94 -8.38
CA LEU A 466 -17.41 -8.46 -8.42
C LEU A 466 -17.32 -9.69 -9.33
N GLU A 467 -16.37 -9.65 -10.26
CA GLU A 467 -16.13 -10.76 -11.20
C GLU A 467 -15.02 -11.69 -10.71
N SER A 468 -14.01 -11.16 -10.03
CA SER A 468 -12.88 -11.90 -9.48
C SER A 468 -12.19 -11.12 -8.37
N LEU A 469 -11.41 -11.82 -7.55
CA LEU A 469 -10.57 -11.24 -6.52
C LEU A 469 -9.10 -11.53 -6.83
N ALA A 470 -8.31 -10.50 -7.13
CA ALA A 470 -6.86 -10.60 -7.22
C ALA A 470 -6.25 -10.68 -5.81
N VAL A 471 -5.25 -11.54 -5.60
CA VAL A 471 -4.67 -11.77 -4.27
C VAL A 471 -3.14 -11.76 -4.29
N ASP A 472 -2.56 -11.26 -3.22
CA ASP A 472 -1.13 -11.30 -2.94
C ASP A 472 -0.85 -11.39 -1.43
N GLY A 473 0.41 -11.24 -1.02
CA GLY A 473 0.84 -11.34 0.37
C GLY A 473 1.05 -12.78 0.86
N GLY A 474 1.66 -12.90 2.04
CA GLY A 474 2.19 -14.18 2.57
C GLY A 474 1.15 -15.30 2.72
N LEU A 475 -0.05 -15.01 3.25
CA LEU A 475 -1.08 -16.03 3.46
C LEU A 475 -1.72 -16.49 2.13
N SER A 476 -1.61 -15.70 1.04
CA SER A 476 -2.04 -16.13 -0.29
C SER A 476 -1.25 -17.34 -0.82
N ASN A 477 -0.11 -17.68 -0.20
CA ASN A 477 0.67 -18.89 -0.51
C ASN A 477 -0.07 -20.19 -0.18
N SER A 478 -1.06 -20.13 0.71
CA SER A 478 -1.89 -21.29 1.07
C SER A 478 -2.95 -21.55 0.01
N ASP A 479 -2.75 -22.58 -0.81
CA ASP A 479 -3.76 -23.01 -1.80
C ASP A 479 -5.08 -23.36 -1.14
N LEU A 480 -5.03 -23.97 0.06
CA LEU A 480 -6.20 -24.28 0.86
C LEU A 480 -6.99 -23.02 1.23
N CYS A 481 -6.29 -21.96 1.68
CA CYS A 481 -6.91 -20.68 2.02
C CYS A 481 -7.52 -20.03 0.77
N MET A 482 -6.82 -20.02 -0.35
CA MET A 482 -7.31 -19.41 -1.60
C MET A 482 -8.49 -20.16 -2.21
N GLN A 483 -8.48 -21.50 -2.18
CA GLN A 483 -9.64 -22.30 -2.58
C GLN A 483 -10.83 -22.06 -1.65
N THR A 484 -10.60 -22.00 -0.34
CA THR A 484 -11.64 -21.67 0.65
C THR A 484 -12.22 -20.28 0.41
N GLN A 485 -11.36 -19.30 0.08
CA GLN A 485 -11.80 -17.95 -0.26
C GLN A 485 -12.70 -17.94 -1.51
N ALA A 486 -12.31 -18.66 -2.57
CA ALA A 486 -13.14 -18.79 -3.77
C ALA A 486 -14.49 -19.45 -3.44
N ASP A 487 -14.47 -20.52 -2.67
CA ASP A 487 -15.69 -21.24 -2.26
C ASP A 487 -16.64 -20.38 -1.43
N ILE A 488 -16.11 -19.64 -0.45
CA ILE A 488 -16.91 -18.79 0.46
C ILE A 488 -17.46 -17.56 -0.26
N SER A 489 -16.63 -16.87 -1.08
CA SER A 489 -17.05 -15.67 -1.80
C SER A 489 -17.92 -15.99 -3.02
N GLY A 490 -17.74 -17.18 -3.62
CA GLY A 490 -18.45 -17.60 -4.82
C GLY A 490 -17.95 -16.93 -6.10
N ILE A 491 -16.74 -16.34 -6.06
CA ILE A 491 -16.06 -15.74 -7.20
C ILE A 491 -14.67 -16.34 -7.36
N PRO A 492 -14.07 -16.33 -8.58
CA PRO A 492 -12.71 -16.74 -8.79
C PRO A 492 -11.71 -15.90 -7.98
N VAL A 493 -10.69 -16.56 -7.42
CA VAL A 493 -9.54 -15.94 -6.77
C VAL A 493 -8.33 -16.11 -7.66
N ASP A 494 -7.70 -15.00 -8.05
CA ASP A 494 -6.61 -14.95 -9.01
C ASP A 494 -5.31 -14.53 -8.32
N ARG A 495 -4.34 -15.44 -8.29
CA ARG A 495 -3.04 -15.26 -7.65
C ARG A 495 -1.94 -15.20 -8.70
N PRO A 496 -1.19 -14.08 -8.84
CA PRO A 496 -0.06 -14.00 -9.76
C PRO A 496 1.12 -14.85 -9.28
N ALA A 497 2.00 -15.24 -10.20
CA ALA A 497 3.25 -15.92 -9.85
C ALA A 497 4.23 -14.97 -9.16
N MET A 498 4.44 -13.77 -9.73
CA MET A 498 5.23 -12.70 -9.11
C MET A 498 4.34 -11.91 -8.16
N ARG A 499 4.74 -11.80 -6.91
CA ARG A 499 3.92 -11.28 -5.79
C ARG A 499 4.36 -9.93 -5.26
N GLU A 500 5.41 -9.37 -5.82
CA GLU A 500 5.90 -8.02 -5.48
C GLU A 500 5.03 -6.95 -6.15
N THR A 501 3.71 -7.12 -6.06
CA THR A 501 2.71 -6.29 -6.75
C THR A 501 2.69 -4.87 -6.22
N THR A 502 2.98 -4.69 -4.92
CA THR A 502 3.12 -3.37 -4.29
C THR A 502 4.27 -2.58 -4.92
N ALA A 503 5.46 -3.16 -4.97
CA ALA A 503 6.61 -2.53 -5.62
C ALA A 503 6.38 -2.31 -7.13
N LEU A 504 5.76 -3.29 -7.81
CA LEU A 504 5.43 -3.18 -9.23
C LEU A 504 4.48 -2.01 -9.51
N GLY A 505 3.50 -1.75 -8.65
CA GLY A 505 2.58 -0.62 -8.84
C GLY A 505 3.26 0.74 -8.86
N ALA A 506 4.23 0.97 -7.96
CA ALA A 506 5.02 2.20 -7.96
C ALA A 506 5.95 2.29 -9.19
N ALA A 507 6.53 1.15 -9.60
CA ALA A 507 7.29 1.10 -10.85
C ALA A 507 6.40 1.43 -12.07
N ILE A 508 5.15 0.93 -12.11
CA ILE A 508 4.18 1.26 -13.16
C ILE A 508 3.89 2.75 -13.19
N ALA A 509 3.60 3.38 -12.05
CA ALA A 509 3.35 4.83 -12.00
C ALA A 509 4.54 5.63 -12.54
N ALA A 510 5.77 5.30 -12.11
CA ALA A 510 6.98 5.96 -12.58
C ALA A 510 7.29 5.66 -14.06
N GLY A 511 7.03 4.43 -14.51
CA GLY A 511 7.25 4.01 -15.89
C GLY A 511 6.27 4.63 -16.88
N LEU A 512 5.00 4.85 -16.47
CA LEU A 512 4.01 5.61 -17.26
C LEU A 512 4.46 7.05 -17.42
N ALA A 513 4.88 7.72 -16.34
CA ALA A 513 5.37 9.09 -16.36
C ALA A 513 6.57 9.30 -17.29
N THR A 514 7.44 8.27 -17.45
CA THR A 514 8.69 8.35 -18.23
C THR A 514 8.66 7.57 -19.53
N GLY A 515 7.50 7.04 -19.92
CA GLY A 515 7.24 6.42 -21.22
C GLY A 515 7.86 5.02 -21.40
N VAL A 516 8.23 4.34 -20.30
CA VAL A 516 8.57 2.89 -20.34
C VAL A 516 7.33 2.12 -20.76
N TRP A 517 6.19 2.40 -20.16
CA TRP A 517 4.86 2.03 -20.67
C TRP A 517 4.13 3.30 -21.14
N ARG A 518 3.47 3.23 -22.29
CA ARG A 518 2.83 4.42 -22.91
C ARG A 518 1.40 4.62 -22.43
N GLN A 519 0.72 3.51 -22.12
CA GLN A 519 -0.70 3.47 -21.81
C GLN A 519 -1.01 2.22 -20.97
N LEU A 520 -2.17 2.23 -20.31
CA LEU A 520 -2.62 1.11 -19.49
C LEU A 520 -2.76 -0.21 -20.27
N ASP A 521 -2.99 -0.13 -21.58
CA ASP A 521 -3.08 -1.33 -22.43
C ASP A 521 -1.75 -2.08 -22.54
N ASP A 522 -0.62 -1.40 -22.47
CA ASP A 522 0.72 -2.01 -22.47
C ASP A 522 0.90 -2.88 -21.21
N LEU A 523 0.21 -2.54 -20.12
CA LEU A 523 0.28 -3.24 -18.84
C LEU A 523 -0.56 -4.53 -18.79
N LYS A 524 -1.41 -4.79 -19.80
CA LYS A 524 -2.24 -6.00 -19.85
C LYS A 524 -1.42 -7.30 -19.88
N GLN A 525 -0.17 -7.24 -20.30
CA GLN A 525 0.74 -8.40 -20.34
C GLN A 525 1.68 -8.46 -19.12
N VAL A 526 1.77 -7.37 -18.35
CA VAL A 526 2.62 -7.30 -17.17
C VAL A 526 2.09 -8.24 -16.09
N ASN A 527 2.98 -9.04 -15.49
CA ASN A 527 2.67 -10.00 -14.42
C ASN A 527 1.54 -11.01 -14.76
N ARG A 528 1.44 -11.43 -16.03
CA ARG A 528 0.41 -12.40 -16.45
C ARG A 528 0.87 -13.84 -16.47
N THR A 529 2.16 -14.09 -16.60
CA THR A 529 2.72 -15.43 -16.70
C THR A 529 2.60 -16.16 -15.36
N GLY A 530 2.17 -17.44 -15.41
CA GLY A 530 2.13 -18.32 -14.24
C GLY A 530 1.07 -17.98 -13.20
N ARG A 531 0.02 -17.21 -13.55
CA ARG A 531 -1.12 -16.95 -12.66
C ARG A 531 -1.87 -18.23 -12.32
N MET A 532 -2.31 -18.36 -11.08
CA MET A 532 -3.14 -19.47 -10.61
C MET A 532 -4.53 -18.96 -10.23
N VAL A 533 -5.56 -19.54 -10.87
CA VAL A 533 -6.95 -19.18 -10.61
C VAL A 533 -7.64 -20.30 -9.84
N PHE A 534 -8.18 -19.96 -8.68
CA PHE A 534 -9.01 -20.84 -7.84
C PHE A 534 -10.47 -20.54 -8.16
N THR A 535 -11.16 -21.49 -8.78
CA THR A 535 -12.60 -21.37 -9.06
C THR A 535 -13.43 -21.95 -7.92
N PRO A 536 -14.62 -21.39 -7.61
CA PRO A 536 -15.52 -21.95 -6.60
C PRO A 536 -15.87 -23.41 -6.90
N LYS A 537 -15.72 -24.27 -5.90
CA LYS A 537 -16.09 -25.70 -5.95
C LYS A 537 -17.26 -26.03 -5.03
N MET A 538 -17.51 -25.18 -4.03
CA MET A 538 -18.60 -25.33 -3.09
C MET A 538 -19.90 -24.81 -3.70
N GLU A 539 -20.98 -25.57 -3.55
CA GLU A 539 -22.31 -25.12 -3.94
C GLU A 539 -22.73 -23.87 -3.17
N ARG A 540 -23.30 -22.87 -3.85
CA ARG A 540 -23.69 -21.58 -3.27
C ARG A 540 -24.55 -21.70 -2.00
N PRO A 541 -25.56 -22.59 -1.90
CA PRO A 541 -26.35 -22.77 -0.67
C PRO A 541 -25.50 -23.24 0.53
N ALA A 542 -24.47 -24.05 0.30
CA ALA A 542 -23.56 -24.49 1.36
C ALA A 542 -22.69 -23.34 1.87
N ALA A 543 -22.12 -22.54 0.97
CA ALA A 543 -21.35 -21.34 1.31
C ALA A 543 -22.21 -20.33 2.09
N GLU A 544 -23.47 -20.10 1.68
CA GLU A 544 -24.41 -19.21 2.38
C GLU A 544 -24.71 -19.70 3.79
N LYS A 545 -24.88 -21.01 3.98
CA LYS A 545 -25.11 -21.59 5.31
C LYS A 545 -23.94 -21.38 6.25
N LEU A 546 -22.71 -21.55 5.74
CA LEU A 546 -21.48 -21.30 6.52
C LEU A 546 -21.33 -19.81 6.86
N PHE A 547 -21.56 -18.94 5.89
CA PHE A 547 -21.48 -17.50 6.09
C PHE A 547 -22.53 -16.98 7.08
N LYS A 548 -23.75 -17.49 7.02
CA LYS A 548 -24.79 -17.18 8.01
C LYS A 548 -24.39 -17.62 9.42
N LYS A 549 -23.77 -18.80 9.55
CA LYS A 549 -23.24 -19.31 10.84
C LYS A 549 -22.11 -18.42 11.37
N TRP A 550 -21.21 -17.96 10.48
CA TRP A 550 -20.20 -16.95 10.82
C TRP A 550 -20.84 -15.67 11.36
N GLY A 551 -21.81 -15.08 10.68
CA GLY A 551 -22.49 -13.87 11.14
C GLY A 551 -23.15 -14.06 12.52
N GLN A 552 -23.75 -15.23 12.80
CA GLN A 552 -24.27 -15.56 14.13
C GLN A 552 -23.16 -15.60 15.18
N ALA A 553 -21.99 -16.18 14.87
CA ALA A 553 -20.86 -16.22 15.78
C ALA A 553 -20.29 -14.83 16.08
N VAL A 554 -20.25 -13.93 15.08
CA VAL A 554 -19.85 -12.53 15.26
C VAL A 554 -20.78 -11.84 16.26
N GLU A 555 -22.09 -11.95 16.10
CA GLU A 555 -23.04 -11.36 17.06
C GLU A 555 -22.90 -11.93 18.47
N MET A 556 -22.65 -13.24 18.61
CA MET A 556 -22.44 -13.90 19.89
C MET A 556 -21.10 -13.55 20.57
N SER A 557 -20.13 -12.99 19.85
CA SER A 557 -18.82 -12.57 20.38
C SER A 557 -18.81 -11.15 20.95
N ARG A 558 -19.91 -10.39 20.81
CA ARG A 558 -20.06 -9.00 21.30
C ARG A 558 -20.26 -8.94 22.81
N GLY A 559 -20.02 -7.74 23.35
CA GLY A 559 -20.27 -7.45 24.77
C GLY A 559 -19.28 -8.13 25.73
N TRP A 560 -18.17 -8.66 25.22
CA TRP A 560 -17.13 -9.25 26.07
C TRP A 560 -16.35 -8.19 26.84
N VAL A 561 -16.05 -7.06 26.20
CA VAL A 561 -15.39 -5.91 26.83
C VAL A 561 -16.46 -5.02 27.44
N GLN A 562 -16.48 -4.94 28.77
CA GLN A 562 -17.31 -3.99 29.49
C GLN A 562 -16.45 -2.79 29.88
N ASP A 563 -16.87 -1.57 29.55
CA ASP A 563 -16.14 -0.31 29.78
C ASP A 563 -15.74 -0.03 31.27
N HIS A 564 -16.06 -0.92 32.20
CA HIS A 564 -15.83 -0.78 33.63
C HIS A 564 -14.76 -1.72 34.22
N LEU A 565 -14.06 -2.53 33.36
CA LEU A 565 -13.10 -3.54 33.84
C LEU A 565 -11.68 -3.38 33.28
N GLU A 566 -11.40 -2.33 32.55
CA GLU A 566 -10.06 -1.96 32.10
C GLU A 566 -9.56 -0.76 32.94
N ASP A 567 -9.11 -1.03 34.17
CA ASP A 567 -8.20 -0.18 34.94
C ASP A 567 -6.78 -0.72 34.81
#